data_1d2e6bf856c982cb8cc9cd30a4d74ce8
#
_entry.id   1d2e6bf856c982cb8cc9cd30a4d74ce8
#
_cell.length_a   1.000
_cell.length_b   1.000
_cell.length_c   1.000
_cell.angle_alpha   90.00
_cell.angle_beta   90.00
_cell.angle_gamma   90.00
#
_symmetry.space_group_name_H-M   'P 1'
#
loop_
_entity.id
_entity.type
_entity.pdbx_description
1 polymer ?
#
loop_
_entity_poly.entity_id
_entity_poly.type
_entity_poly.pdbx_seq_one_letter_code
_entity_poly.pdbx_strand_id
1 'polypeptide(L)'
;GIISPLLANVVLNELDWWVSNQWETYTPTRARSGKGWYGYARNYTNLKDGFIVRYADDFKIMCGTYNEAQRWYHATVDFLKTRLKLDISPEKSKVVNLHKNSSEFLGFKIKVIPKGKTRHGYVAKTDMSEKAVRKAKSNLKAKVINIQKHTTPQAINNYNLAVMGIQNYYCIATNVYN
;
A
#
# COMPACT_ATOMS: atom_id res chain seq x y z
N GLY A 1 -18.85 -1.72 12.76
CA GLY A 1 -19.44 -0.49 13.24
C GLY A 1 -18.54 0.71 12.95
N ILE A 2 -19.01 1.93 13.17
CA ILE A 2 -18.28 3.19 12.88
C ILE A 2 -16.97 3.30 13.69
N ILE A 3 -16.92 2.70 14.87
CA ILE A 3 -15.79 2.75 15.81
C ILE A 3 -14.66 1.78 15.40
N SER A 4 -14.95 0.73 14.64
CA SER A 4 -13.96 -0.31 14.31
C SER A 4 -12.70 0.22 13.59
N PRO A 5 -12.79 1.10 12.58
CA PRO A 5 -11.60 1.67 11.95
C PRO A 5 -10.78 2.56 12.90
N LEU A 6 -11.44 3.25 13.81
CA LEU A 6 -10.76 4.08 14.81
C LEU A 6 -9.96 3.22 15.79
N LEU A 7 -10.58 2.17 16.33
CA LEU A 7 -9.90 1.23 17.23
C LEU A 7 -8.75 0.51 16.53
N ALA A 8 -8.93 0.08 15.28
CA ALA A 8 -7.86 -0.51 14.49
C ALA A 8 -6.67 0.46 14.33
N ASN A 9 -6.95 1.75 14.09
CA ASN A 9 -5.90 2.75 13.98
C ASN A 9 -5.16 2.97 15.31
N VAL A 10 -5.86 2.98 16.45
CA VAL A 10 -5.23 3.12 17.77
C VAL A 10 -4.31 1.94 18.06
N VAL A 11 -4.79 0.71 17.87
CA VAL A 11 -4.01 -0.50 18.15
C VAL A 11 -2.84 -0.66 17.20
N LEU A 12 -3.05 -0.49 15.89
CA LEU A 12 -2.01 -0.67 14.88
C LEU A 12 -1.03 0.51 14.76
N ASN A 13 -1.29 1.64 15.43
CA ASN A 13 -0.31 2.71 15.58
C ASN A 13 0.97 2.22 16.27
N GLU A 14 0.85 1.24 17.19
CA GLU A 14 2.01 0.61 17.81
C GLU A 14 2.86 -0.16 16.79
N LEU A 15 2.22 -0.82 15.81
CA LEU A 15 2.91 -1.45 14.69
C LEU A 15 3.66 -0.41 13.84
N ASP A 16 3.03 0.72 13.52
CA ASP A 16 3.66 1.79 12.72
C ASP A 16 4.93 2.30 13.39
N TRP A 17 4.87 2.61 14.68
CA TRP A 17 6.02 3.02 15.47
C TRP A 17 7.10 1.94 15.57
N TRP A 18 6.70 0.68 15.78
CA TRP A 18 7.64 -0.42 15.88
C TRP A 18 8.39 -0.62 14.55
N VAL A 19 7.71 -0.62 13.41
CA VAL A 19 8.35 -0.76 12.09
C VAL A 19 9.26 0.44 11.81
N SER A 20 8.78 1.66 12.01
CA SER A 20 9.55 2.88 11.78
C SER A 20 10.83 2.91 12.62
N ASN A 21 10.76 2.55 13.90
CA ASN A 21 11.89 2.55 14.82
C ASN A 21 12.95 1.47 14.52
N GLN A 22 12.61 0.41 13.78
CA GLN A 22 13.60 -0.59 13.37
C GLN A 22 14.59 -0.07 12.33
N TRP A 23 14.16 0.83 11.46
CA TRP A 23 14.94 1.30 10.34
C TRP A 23 14.82 2.80 10.08
N GLU A 24 13.64 3.31 9.86
CA GLU A 24 13.39 4.66 9.32
C GLU A 24 13.78 5.78 10.30
N THR A 25 13.40 5.62 11.56
CA THR A 25 13.68 6.58 12.64
C THR A 25 14.77 6.11 13.60
N TYR A 26 15.46 4.99 13.26
CA TYR A 26 16.50 4.43 14.10
C TYR A 26 17.63 5.43 14.36
N THR A 27 17.78 5.85 15.62
CA THR A 27 18.84 6.77 16.05
C THR A 27 19.90 5.99 16.81
N PRO A 28 21.13 5.88 16.29
CA PRO A 28 22.20 5.16 16.98
C PRO A 28 22.60 5.93 18.26
N THR A 29 22.66 5.23 19.37
CA THR A 29 23.06 5.77 20.69
C THR A 29 24.49 6.33 20.72
N ARG A 30 25.33 5.95 19.73
CA ARG A 30 26.70 6.47 19.56
C ARG A 30 26.97 6.66 18.07
N ALA A 31 26.83 7.87 17.58
CA ALA A 31 27.37 8.26 16.29
C ALA A 31 28.91 8.29 16.36
N ARG A 32 29.57 7.18 16.01
CA ARG A 32 31.03 7.18 15.83
C ARG A 32 31.35 7.55 14.40
N SER A 33 31.94 8.73 14.26
CA SER A 33 32.77 9.23 13.16
C SER A 33 32.36 8.90 11.71
N GLY A 34 31.89 9.89 10.97
CA GLY A 34 32.04 9.98 9.49
C GLY A 34 31.16 9.11 8.61
N LYS A 35 30.54 8.06 9.12
CA LYS A 35 29.51 7.30 8.39
C LYS A 35 28.15 7.85 8.79
N GLY A 36 27.43 8.43 7.84
CA GLY A 36 26.07 8.89 8.09
C GLY A 36 25.22 7.78 8.72
N TRP A 37 24.19 8.18 9.41
CA TRP A 37 23.23 7.31 10.10
C TRP A 37 22.79 6.06 9.30
N TYR A 38 22.57 6.17 7.98
CA TYR A 38 22.28 5.04 7.11
C TYR A 38 23.37 3.94 7.09
N GLY A 39 24.63 4.34 7.11
CA GLY A 39 25.75 3.39 7.15
C GLY A 39 25.81 2.64 8.49
N TYR A 40 25.48 3.32 9.59
CA TYR A 40 25.39 2.69 10.90
C TYR A 40 24.19 1.75 11.00
N ALA A 41 23.00 2.22 10.63
CA ALA A 41 21.79 1.39 10.63
C ALA A 41 21.98 0.12 9.78
N ARG A 42 22.58 0.23 8.59
CA ARG A 42 22.87 -0.91 7.72
C ARG A 42 23.77 -1.99 8.36
N ASN A 43 24.69 -1.59 9.21
CA ASN A 43 25.64 -2.52 9.82
C ASN A 43 25.11 -3.12 11.13
N TYR A 44 24.27 -2.39 11.87
CA TYR A 44 23.95 -2.74 13.26
C TYR A 44 22.47 -3.06 13.51
N THR A 45 21.57 -2.85 12.57
CA THR A 45 20.17 -3.26 12.70
C THR A 45 19.92 -4.63 12.07
N ASN A 46 19.00 -5.40 12.65
CA ASN A 46 18.60 -6.71 12.14
C ASN A 46 17.53 -6.58 11.03
N LEU A 47 16.63 -5.61 11.16
CA LEU A 47 15.59 -5.30 10.18
C LEU A 47 15.97 -4.02 9.44
N LYS A 48 16.16 -4.12 8.12
CA LYS A 48 16.71 -3.05 7.27
C LYS A 48 15.79 -2.81 6.09
N ASP A 49 15.92 -1.59 5.52
CA ASP A 49 15.26 -1.20 4.28
C ASP A 49 13.76 -1.60 4.24
N GLY A 50 13.05 -1.42 5.38
CA GLY A 50 11.64 -1.71 5.51
C GLY A 50 10.84 -0.42 5.74
N PHE A 51 9.91 -0.11 4.84
CA PHE A 51 9.05 1.08 4.89
C PHE A 51 7.59 0.65 4.90
N ILE A 52 6.86 1.04 5.94
CA ILE A 52 5.45 0.69 6.09
C ILE A 52 4.54 1.74 5.44
N VAL A 53 3.53 1.26 4.73
CA VAL A 53 2.37 2.04 4.30
C VAL A 53 1.13 1.31 4.77
N ARG A 54 0.31 1.97 5.59
CA ARG A 54 -0.89 1.38 6.20
C ARG A 54 -2.13 2.23 5.95
N TYR A 55 -3.23 1.55 5.74
CA TYR A 55 -4.57 2.12 5.71
C TYR A 55 -5.51 1.22 6.50
N ALA A 56 -5.94 1.66 7.67
CA ALA A 56 -6.69 0.89 8.65
C ALA A 56 -5.96 -0.42 9.02
N ASP A 57 -6.54 -1.57 8.70
CA ASP A 57 -5.99 -2.91 8.92
C ASP A 57 -5.17 -3.47 7.74
N ASP A 58 -5.23 -2.79 6.59
CA ASP A 58 -4.45 -3.18 5.40
C ASP A 58 -3.11 -2.43 5.36
N PHE A 59 -1.99 -3.17 5.30
CA PHE A 59 -0.66 -2.56 5.25
C PHE A 59 0.30 -3.30 4.31
N LYS A 60 1.34 -2.59 3.89
CA LYS A 60 2.45 -3.10 3.10
C LYS A 60 3.76 -2.66 3.70
N ILE A 61 4.73 -3.57 3.78
CA ILE A 61 6.13 -3.24 4.11
C ILE A 61 6.95 -3.43 2.85
N MET A 62 7.52 -2.33 2.35
CA MET A 62 8.36 -2.31 1.16
C MET A 62 9.80 -2.59 1.56
N CYS A 63 10.44 -3.58 0.92
CA CYS A 63 11.80 -4.01 1.21
C CYS A 63 12.65 -4.06 -0.08
N GLY A 64 13.96 -3.89 0.05
CA GLY A 64 14.90 -3.91 -1.07
C GLY A 64 15.17 -5.30 -1.61
N THR A 65 15.21 -6.32 -0.74
CA THR A 65 15.57 -7.71 -1.10
C THR A 65 14.57 -8.72 -0.59
N TYR A 66 14.59 -9.92 -1.18
CA TYR A 66 13.75 -11.04 -0.73
C TYR A 66 14.07 -11.47 0.72
N ASN A 67 15.35 -11.52 1.07
CA ASN A 67 15.76 -11.93 2.42
C ASN A 67 15.30 -10.92 3.48
N GLU A 68 15.37 -9.63 3.20
CA GLU A 68 14.81 -8.58 4.08
C GLU A 68 13.29 -8.71 4.19
N ALA A 69 12.60 -8.91 3.07
CA ALA A 69 11.15 -9.10 3.09
C ALA A 69 10.72 -10.31 3.92
N GLN A 70 11.45 -11.42 3.87
CA GLN A 70 11.20 -12.59 4.71
C GLN A 70 11.43 -12.29 6.22
N ARG A 71 12.53 -11.60 6.55
CA ARG A 71 12.79 -11.19 7.93
C ARG A 71 11.69 -10.29 8.46
N TRP A 72 11.28 -9.28 7.67
CA TRP A 72 10.17 -8.39 8.01
C TRP A 72 8.86 -9.14 8.18
N TYR A 73 8.57 -10.10 7.30
CA TYR A 73 7.37 -10.92 7.40
C TYR A 73 7.31 -11.67 8.73
N HIS A 74 8.35 -12.43 9.07
CA HIS A 74 8.39 -13.21 10.32
C HIS A 74 8.37 -12.30 11.56
N ALA A 75 9.16 -11.23 11.57
CA ALA A 75 9.20 -10.30 12.68
C ALA A 75 7.87 -9.58 12.90
N THR A 76 7.17 -9.21 11.81
CA THR A 76 5.85 -8.56 11.89
C THR A 76 4.79 -9.54 12.40
N VAL A 77 4.79 -10.79 11.93
CA VAL A 77 3.88 -11.84 12.41
C VAL A 77 4.08 -12.07 13.91
N ASP A 78 5.32 -12.20 14.34
CA ASP A 78 5.65 -12.39 15.75
C ASP A 78 5.23 -11.18 16.60
N PHE A 79 5.52 -9.96 16.15
CA PHE A 79 5.08 -8.73 16.83
C PHE A 79 3.57 -8.65 16.99
N LEU A 80 2.81 -8.88 15.91
CA LEU A 80 1.35 -8.86 15.94
C LEU A 80 0.80 -9.88 16.94
N LYS A 81 1.33 -11.11 16.92
CA LYS A 81 0.89 -12.20 17.80
C LYS A 81 1.29 -11.98 19.26
N THR A 82 2.54 -11.65 19.52
CA THR A 82 3.07 -11.56 20.88
C THR A 82 2.69 -10.27 21.57
N ARG A 83 2.80 -9.15 20.86
CA ARG A 83 2.58 -7.81 21.43
C ARG A 83 1.13 -7.35 21.32
N LEU A 84 0.53 -7.44 20.15
CA LEU A 84 -0.84 -6.94 19.92
C LEU A 84 -1.91 -8.02 20.10
N LYS A 85 -1.53 -9.30 20.28
CA LYS A 85 -2.46 -10.44 20.39
C LYS A 85 -3.40 -10.56 19.18
N LEU A 86 -2.88 -10.22 17.99
CA LEU A 86 -3.59 -10.28 16.73
C LEU A 86 -3.02 -11.42 15.86
N ASP A 87 -3.91 -12.19 15.26
CA ASP A 87 -3.54 -13.20 14.26
C ASP A 87 -3.65 -12.64 12.86
N ILE A 88 -2.67 -13.00 12.01
CA ILE A 88 -2.73 -12.66 10.59
C ILE A 88 -3.55 -13.70 9.82
N SER A 89 -4.14 -13.28 8.68
CA SER A 89 -4.71 -14.20 7.70
C SER A 89 -3.60 -14.74 6.79
N PRO A 90 -3.21 -16.03 6.88
CA PRO A 90 -2.13 -16.59 6.08
C PRO A 90 -2.40 -16.51 4.57
N GLU A 91 -3.68 -16.59 4.18
CA GLU A 91 -4.10 -16.54 2.77
C GLU A 91 -3.86 -15.15 2.15
N LYS A 92 -3.99 -14.09 2.96
CA LYS A 92 -3.85 -12.69 2.51
C LYS A 92 -2.44 -12.15 2.73
N SER A 93 -1.70 -12.68 3.70
CA SER A 93 -0.38 -12.19 4.09
C SER A 93 0.72 -12.96 3.37
N LYS A 94 1.42 -12.30 2.45
CA LYS A 94 2.46 -12.92 1.64
C LYS A 94 3.55 -11.96 1.20
N VAL A 95 4.75 -12.49 1.00
CA VAL A 95 5.85 -11.77 0.36
C VAL A 95 5.68 -11.85 -1.16
N VAL A 96 5.73 -10.69 -1.84
CA VAL A 96 5.53 -10.58 -3.29
C VAL A 96 6.74 -9.90 -3.93
N ASN A 97 7.32 -10.54 -4.94
CA ASN A 97 8.35 -9.91 -5.77
C ASN A 97 7.69 -9.02 -6.83
N LEU A 98 7.78 -7.70 -6.66
CA LEU A 98 7.14 -6.71 -7.54
C LEU A 98 7.75 -6.63 -8.95
N HIS A 99 8.95 -7.15 -9.18
CA HIS A 99 9.52 -7.28 -10.53
C HIS A 99 8.84 -8.39 -11.35
N LYS A 100 8.40 -9.45 -10.68
CA LYS A 100 7.73 -10.61 -11.34
C LYS A 100 6.22 -10.50 -11.29
N ASN A 101 5.68 -10.15 -10.13
CA ASN A 101 4.26 -10.13 -9.84
C ASN A 101 3.80 -8.73 -9.44
N SER A 102 2.50 -8.50 -9.49
CA SER A 102 1.88 -7.29 -8.95
C SER A 102 1.33 -7.53 -7.55
N SER A 103 1.26 -6.48 -6.75
CA SER A 103 0.56 -6.45 -5.47
C SER A 103 -0.60 -5.47 -5.53
N GLU A 104 -1.75 -5.85 -4.97
CA GLU A 104 -2.90 -4.95 -4.89
C GLU A 104 -2.90 -4.22 -3.54
N PHE A 105 -3.23 -2.92 -3.56
CA PHE A 105 -3.41 -2.09 -2.36
C PHE A 105 -4.38 -0.96 -2.67
N LEU A 106 -5.41 -0.80 -1.86
CA LEU A 106 -6.43 0.26 -1.98
C LEU A 106 -7.05 0.37 -3.39
N GLY A 107 -7.28 -0.74 -4.06
CA GLY A 107 -7.83 -0.74 -5.42
C GLY A 107 -6.81 -0.45 -6.52
N PHE A 108 -5.53 -0.24 -6.18
CA PHE A 108 -4.43 -0.12 -7.12
C PHE A 108 -3.67 -1.44 -7.25
N LYS A 109 -3.18 -1.72 -8.44
CA LYS A 109 -2.25 -2.80 -8.78
C LYS A 109 -0.87 -2.19 -8.97
N ILE A 110 0.07 -2.57 -8.12
CA ILE A 110 1.42 -2.02 -8.09
C ILE A 110 2.40 -3.06 -8.64
N LYS A 111 3.27 -2.66 -9.56
CA LYS A 111 4.33 -3.48 -10.15
C LYS A 111 5.57 -2.63 -10.41
N VAL A 112 6.75 -3.24 -10.38
CA VAL A 112 8.00 -2.60 -10.81
C VAL A 112 8.30 -3.03 -12.24
N ILE A 113 8.54 -2.05 -13.12
CA ILE A 113 8.86 -2.28 -14.53
C ILE A 113 10.21 -1.66 -14.89
N PRO A 114 10.97 -2.26 -15.83
CA PRO A 114 12.21 -1.67 -16.32
C PRO A 114 11.93 -0.38 -17.11
N LYS A 115 12.77 0.63 -16.90
CA LYS A 115 12.75 1.90 -17.66
C LYS A 115 14.17 2.45 -17.80
N GLY A 116 14.75 2.32 -19.00
CA GLY A 116 16.18 2.53 -19.28
C GLY A 116 16.76 3.92 -19.01
N LYS A 117 15.93 4.96 -18.89
CA LYS A 117 16.41 6.35 -18.63
C LYS A 117 16.28 6.78 -17.18
N THR A 118 16.12 5.86 -16.23
CA THR A 118 16.02 6.17 -14.81
C THR A 118 17.30 5.83 -14.07
N ARG A 119 17.58 6.53 -12.96
CA ARG A 119 18.78 6.32 -12.14
C ARG A 119 19.01 4.86 -11.73
N HIS A 120 17.95 4.10 -11.51
CA HIS A 120 18.01 2.71 -11.06
C HIS A 120 17.55 1.70 -12.13
N GLY A 121 17.21 2.14 -13.34
CA GLY A 121 16.72 1.28 -14.41
C GLY A 121 15.30 0.74 -14.23
N TYR A 122 14.57 1.17 -13.19
CA TYR A 122 13.23 0.71 -12.86
C TYR A 122 12.33 1.84 -12.39
N VAL A 123 11.01 1.67 -12.56
CA VAL A 123 9.98 2.57 -12.02
C VAL A 123 8.81 1.75 -11.45
N ALA A 124 8.15 2.31 -10.48
CA ALA A 124 6.86 1.79 -10.03
C ALA A 124 5.79 2.12 -11.06
N LYS A 125 5.04 1.11 -11.49
CA LYS A 125 3.83 1.25 -12.30
C LYS A 125 2.63 0.96 -11.43
N THR A 126 1.65 1.88 -11.44
CA THR A 126 0.39 1.74 -10.74
C THR A 126 -0.76 1.78 -11.74
N ASP A 127 -1.63 0.79 -11.68
CA ASP A 127 -2.85 0.68 -12.48
C ASP A 127 -4.04 0.45 -11.55
N MET A 128 -5.27 0.66 -12.04
CA MET A 128 -6.45 0.18 -11.32
C MET A 128 -6.42 -1.33 -11.22
N SER A 129 -6.79 -1.88 -10.05
CA SER A 129 -6.95 -3.33 -9.92
C SER A 129 -8.12 -3.82 -10.78
N GLU A 130 -8.07 -5.07 -11.24
CA GLU A 130 -9.13 -5.64 -12.07
C GLU A 130 -10.51 -5.65 -11.36
N LYS A 131 -10.49 -5.84 -10.04
CA LYS A 131 -11.68 -5.74 -9.20
C LYS A 131 -12.24 -4.32 -9.18
N ALA A 132 -11.36 -3.31 -9.07
CA ALA A 132 -11.74 -1.90 -9.09
C ALA A 132 -12.33 -1.51 -10.46
N VAL A 133 -11.71 -1.93 -11.56
CA VAL A 133 -12.21 -1.70 -12.93
C VAL A 133 -13.60 -2.32 -13.11
N ARG A 134 -13.79 -3.58 -12.69
CA ARG A 134 -15.10 -4.25 -12.77
C ARG A 134 -16.17 -3.51 -11.97
N LYS A 135 -15.82 -3.08 -10.73
CA LYS A 135 -16.74 -2.32 -9.87
C LYS A 135 -17.10 -0.96 -10.47
N ALA A 136 -16.12 -0.23 -11.02
CA ALA A 136 -16.34 1.05 -11.70
C ALA A 136 -17.26 0.90 -12.92
N LYS A 137 -16.97 -0.07 -13.80
CA LYS A 137 -17.80 -0.38 -14.97
C LYS A 137 -19.24 -0.74 -14.59
N SER A 138 -19.42 -1.60 -13.58
CA SER A 138 -20.76 -1.97 -13.09
C SER A 138 -21.53 -0.78 -12.54
N ASN A 139 -20.88 0.07 -11.73
CA ASN A 139 -21.50 1.27 -11.18
C ASN A 139 -21.93 2.28 -12.29
N LEU A 140 -21.02 2.55 -13.24
CA LEU A 140 -21.34 3.46 -14.35
C LEU A 140 -22.46 2.90 -15.24
N LYS A 141 -22.42 1.59 -15.55
CA LYS A 141 -23.49 0.92 -16.32
C LYS A 141 -24.86 1.05 -15.64
N ALA A 142 -24.92 0.84 -14.31
CA ALA A 142 -26.16 0.98 -13.57
C ALA A 142 -26.71 2.41 -13.64
N LYS A 143 -25.84 3.43 -13.57
CA LYS A 143 -26.24 4.83 -13.69
C LYS A 143 -26.71 5.18 -15.09
N VAL A 144 -26.07 4.66 -16.14
CA VAL A 144 -26.53 4.83 -17.54
C VAL A 144 -27.92 4.21 -17.73
N ILE A 145 -28.16 3.01 -17.25
CA ILE A 145 -29.48 2.36 -17.30
C ILE A 145 -30.54 3.20 -16.57
N ASN A 146 -30.16 3.79 -15.41
CA ASN A 146 -31.08 4.68 -14.69
C ASN A 146 -31.43 5.94 -15.50
N ILE A 147 -30.47 6.57 -16.19
CA ILE A 147 -30.70 7.70 -17.07
C ILE A 147 -31.62 7.32 -18.24
N GLN A 148 -31.43 6.12 -18.83
CA GLN A 148 -32.29 5.65 -19.92
C GLN A 148 -33.74 5.44 -19.47
N LYS A 149 -33.96 5.01 -18.23
CA LYS A 149 -35.32 4.82 -17.67
C LYS A 149 -35.96 6.14 -17.18
N HIS A 150 -35.16 7.00 -16.60
CA HIS A 150 -35.59 8.25 -15.95
C HIS A 150 -34.62 9.36 -16.32
N THR A 151 -34.85 10.00 -17.46
CA THR A 151 -34.01 11.12 -17.92
C THR A 151 -34.31 12.38 -17.12
N THR A 152 -33.64 12.51 -15.97
CA THR A 152 -33.76 13.67 -15.10
C THR A 152 -32.40 14.35 -14.93
N PRO A 153 -32.36 15.69 -14.71
CA PRO A 153 -31.12 16.41 -14.42
C PRO A 153 -30.33 15.77 -13.24
N GLN A 154 -31.06 15.28 -12.24
CA GLN A 154 -30.48 14.62 -11.08
C GLN A 154 -29.78 13.30 -11.45
N ALA A 155 -30.37 12.49 -12.34
CA ALA A 155 -29.75 11.23 -12.79
C ALA A 155 -28.46 11.49 -13.58
N ILE A 156 -28.45 12.51 -14.43
CA ILE A 156 -27.26 12.93 -15.17
C ILE A 156 -26.17 13.44 -14.22
N ASN A 157 -26.54 14.27 -13.25
CA ASN A 157 -25.59 14.77 -12.25
C ASN A 157 -24.96 13.62 -11.43
N ASN A 158 -25.76 12.65 -11.01
CA ASN A 158 -25.28 11.46 -10.28
C ASN A 158 -24.31 10.60 -11.11
N TYR A 159 -24.47 10.53 -12.42
CA TYR A 159 -23.51 9.89 -13.31
C TYR A 159 -22.21 10.70 -13.38
N ASN A 160 -22.27 12.01 -13.60
CA ASN A 160 -21.11 12.88 -13.67
C ASN A 160 -20.29 12.85 -12.37
N LEU A 161 -20.95 12.90 -11.20
CA LEU A 161 -20.28 12.78 -9.90
C LEU A 161 -19.57 11.43 -9.75
N ALA A 162 -20.15 10.33 -10.26
CA ALA A 162 -19.48 9.02 -10.21
C ALA A 162 -18.26 8.97 -11.12
N VAL A 163 -18.31 9.53 -12.33
CA VAL A 163 -17.15 9.63 -13.24
C VAL A 163 -16.06 10.47 -12.60
N MET A 164 -16.38 11.66 -12.11
CA MET A 164 -15.42 12.53 -11.43
C MET A 164 -14.78 11.88 -10.21
N GLY A 165 -15.58 11.16 -9.40
CA GLY A 165 -15.08 10.44 -8.24
C GLY A 165 -14.07 9.34 -8.60
N ILE A 166 -14.34 8.58 -9.68
CA ILE A 166 -13.40 7.58 -10.19
C ILE A 166 -12.12 8.25 -10.72
N GLN A 167 -12.25 9.31 -11.52
CA GLN A 167 -11.10 10.03 -12.06
C GLN A 167 -10.24 10.63 -10.95
N ASN A 168 -10.84 11.29 -9.97
CA ASN A 168 -10.11 11.91 -8.86
C ASN A 168 -9.41 10.88 -7.99
N TYR A 169 -10.04 9.73 -7.73
CA TYR A 169 -9.42 8.68 -6.91
C TYR A 169 -8.25 8.00 -7.61
N TYR A 170 -8.38 7.73 -8.93
CA TYR A 170 -7.36 6.99 -9.69
C TYR A 170 -6.41 7.88 -10.49
N CYS A 171 -6.45 9.21 -10.32
CA CYS A 171 -5.57 10.15 -11.04
C CYS A 171 -4.08 9.91 -10.82
N ILE A 172 -3.71 9.25 -9.72
CA ILE A 172 -2.32 8.88 -9.39
C ILE A 172 -1.86 7.59 -10.09
N ALA A 173 -2.75 6.84 -10.74
CA ALA A 173 -2.36 5.66 -11.51
C ALA A 173 -1.57 6.07 -12.77
N THR A 174 -0.57 5.25 -13.13
CA THR A 174 0.35 5.56 -14.24
C THR A 174 -0.35 5.62 -15.60
N ASN A 175 -1.50 4.94 -15.77
CA ASN A 175 -2.22 4.79 -17.04
C ASN A 175 -3.64 5.39 -16.99
N VAL A 176 -3.83 6.56 -16.40
CA VAL A 176 -5.15 7.20 -16.33
C VAL A 176 -5.61 7.74 -17.69
N TYR A 177 -4.68 7.98 -18.63
CA TYR A 177 -4.93 8.68 -19.88
C TYR A 177 -4.76 7.81 -21.15
N ASN A 178 -4.71 6.48 -21.01
CA ASN A 178 -4.65 5.54 -22.14
C ASN A 178 -5.97 4.78 -22.32
#